data_db2f9b548d8db9466ea4c2b9d76d33f1
#
_entry.id   db2f9b548d8db9466ea4c2b9d76d33f1
#
_cell.length_a   1.000
_cell.length_b   1.000
_cell.length_c   1.000
_cell.angle_alpha   90.00
_cell.angle_beta   90.00
_cell.angle_gamma   90.00
#
_symmetry.space_group_name_H-M   'P 1'
#
loop_
_entity.id
_entity.type
_entity.pdbx_description
1 polymer ?
#
loop_
_entity_poly.entity_id
_entity_poly.type
_entity_poly.pdbx_seq_one_letter_code
_entity_poly.pdbx_strand_id
1 'polypeptide(L)'
;MLRIFFLLAAVVLMKTGIAQDKPAYVLYNKNGKKVKYSKMLNDLSKADILLFGEEHNNPIAHWLQLEVTSDMKQRRELVLGAEMFEADNQEALTMYVQGKITAAGFDSSARLWKNYSTDYAPLVNFAKTHNIVFAATNIPRRYASLVSKQGFEVLDSLSAKEKSWMAPLPSAYDPELPGYKMMIEMMKGHGGPNMPK
;
A
#
# COMPACT_ATOMS: atom_id res chain seq x y z
N MET A 1 51.83 -26.05 21.62
CA MET A 1 50.83 -25.42 22.51
C MET A 1 50.64 -23.93 22.21
N LEU A 2 51.67 -23.13 21.99
CA LEU A 2 51.56 -21.68 21.73
C LEU A 2 50.74 -21.31 20.48
N ARG A 3 50.87 -22.08 19.37
CA ARG A 3 50.13 -21.83 18.12
C ARG A 3 48.61 -22.06 18.21
N ILE A 4 48.18 -22.99 19.06
CA ILE A 4 46.75 -23.28 19.31
C ILE A 4 46.12 -22.17 20.15
N PHE A 5 46.87 -21.57 21.07
CA PHE A 5 46.43 -20.43 21.88
C PHE A 5 46.17 -19.17 21.03
N PHE A 6 47.01 -18.89 20.03
CA PHE A 6 46.81 -17.77 19.09
C PHE A 6 45.57 -17.96 18.19
N LEU A 7 45.30 -19.20 17.76
CA LEU A 7 44.11 -19.49 16.96
C LEU A 7 42.80 -19.31 17.78
N LEU A 8 42.76 -19.74 19.03
CA LEU A 8 41.65 -19.55 19.94
C LEU A 8 41.43 -18.07 20.27
N ALA A 9 42.48 -17.29 20.49
CA ALA A 9 42.39 -15.84 20.72
C ALA A 9 41.88 -15.10 19.49
N ALA A 10 42.26 -15.47 18.26
CA ALA A 10 41.76 -14.89 17.03
C ALA A 10 40.27 -15.17 16.79
N VAL A 11 39.79 -16.34 17.15
CA VAL A 11 38.36 -16.72 17.04
C VAL A 11 37.49 -15.95 18.05
N VAL A 12 38.00 -15.66 19.25
CA VAL A 12 37.29 -14.85 20.26
C VAL A 12 37.23 -13.37 19.87
N LEU A 13 38.30 -12.84 19.24
CA LEU A 13 38.31 -11.45 18.76
C LEU A 13 37.38 -11.18 17.56
N MET A 14 37.01 -12.19 16.78
CA MET A 14 36.05 -12.04 15.68
C MET A 14 34.59 -11.85 16.12
N LYS A 15 34.27 -12.05 17.41
CA LYS A 15 32.90 -11.90 17.93
C LYS A 15 32.54 -10.50 18.46
N THR A 16 33.45 -9.54 18.42
CA THR A 16 33.19 -8.20 18.94
C THR A 16 33.03 -7.12 17.87
N GLY A 17 32.60 -7.49 16.67
CA GLY A 17 32.02 -6.53 15.75
C GLY A 17 30.68 -6.09 16.32
N ILE A 18 30.66 -5.09 17.21
CA ILE A 18 29.43 -4.39 17.58
C ILE A 18 29.03 -3.62 16.33
N ALA A 19 28.24 -4.28 15.46
CA ALA A 19 27.52 -3.55 14.44
C ALA A 19 26.62 -2.55 15.20
N GLN A 20 26.88 -1.27 15.00
CA GLN A 20 26.07 -0.21 15.57
C GLN A 20 24.68 -0.34 14.97
N ASP A 21 23.70 -0.85 15.75
CA ASP A 21 22.32 -1.00 15.34
C ASP A 21 21.75 0.37 14.92
N LYS A 22 21.63 0.57 13.62
CA LYS A 22 20.90 1.69 13.03
C LYS A 22 19.69 1.15 12.28
N PRO A 23 18.62 0.77 13.00
CA PRO A 23 17.46 0.16 12.37
C PRO A 23 16.77 1.18 11.44
N ALA A 24 16.46 0.75 10.21
CA ALA A 24 15.70 1.57 9.25
C ALA A 24 14.27 1.82 9.73
N TYR A 25 13.74 0.96 10.61
CA TYR A 25 12.39 1.10 11.18
C TYR A 25 12.32 0.45 12.56
N VAL A 26 11.28 0.78 13.30
CA VAL A 26 10.93 0.13 14.58
C VAL A 26 9.42 -0.10 14.58
N LEU A 27 9.01 -1.31 14.96
CA LEU A 27 7.59 -1.67 15.05
C LEU A 27 7.07 -1.50 16.47
N TYR A 28 5.88 -0.94 16.57
CA TYR A 28 5.13 -0.79 17.82
C TYR A 28 3.74 -1.40 17.67
N ASN A 29 3.25 -2.01 18.73
CA ASN A 29 1.85 -2.42 18.79
C ASN A 29 0.95 -1.23 19.18
N LYS A 30 -0.38 -1.45 19.19
CA LYS A 30 -1.38 -0.43 19.55
C LYS A 30 -1.20 0.18 20.96
N ASN A 31 -0.41 -0.44 21.82
CA ASN A 31 -0.11 0.04 23.18
C ASN A 31 1.26 0.74 23.25
N GLY A 32 1.89 1.05 22.14
CA GLY A 32 3.20 1.71 22.09
C GLY A 32 4.39 0.82 22.51
N LYS A 33 4.20 -0.50 22.63
CA LYS A 33 5.31 -1.42 22.97
C LYS A 33 6.00 -1.91 21.70
N LYS A 34 7.32 -1.93 21.71
CA LYS A 34 8.13 -2.49 20.61
C LYS A 34 7.79 -3.96 20.37
N VAL A 35 7.68 -4.35 19.13
CA VAL A 35 7.42 -5.74 18.71
C VAL A 35 8.41 -6.16 17.64
N LYS A 36 8.68 -7.48 17.61
CA LYS A 36 9.54 -8.08 16.56
C LYS A 36 8.73 -8.24 15.28
N TYR A 37 9.39 -8.10 14.14
CA TYR A 37 8.81 -8.33 12.82
C TYR A 37 8.13 -9.71 12.71
N SER A 38 8.82 -10.78 13.17
CA SER A 38 8.26 -12.13 13.16
C SER A 38 6.97 -12.28 13.95
N LYS A 39 6.83 -11.56 15.08
CA LYS A 39 5.58 -11.55 15.85
C LYS A 39 4.47 -10.84 15.07
N MET A 40 4.77 -9.70 14.47
CA MET A 40 3.82 -8.99 13.61
C MET A 40 3.31 -9.91 12.49
N LEU A 41 4.20 -10.56 11.74
CA LEU A 41 3.82 -11.49 10.67
C LEU A 41 2.95 -12.64 11.16
N ASN A 42 3.24 -13.20 12.33
CA ASN A 42 2.44 -14.27 12.92
C ASN A 42 1.02 -13.79 13.30
N ASP A 43 0.89 -12.54 13.73
CA ASP A 43 -0.42 -11.98 14.05
C ASP A 43 -1.18 -11.65 12.75
N LEU A 44 -0.53 -11.04 11.76
CA LEU A 44 -1.11 -10.69 10.45
C LEU A 44 -1.56 -11.92 9.66
N SER A 45 -0.84 -13.05 9.77
CA SER A 45 -1.19 -14.28 9.05
C SER A 45 -2.53 -14.90 9.47
N LYS A 46 -3.11 -14.44 10.56
CA LYS A 46 -4.43 -14.89 11.06
C LYS A 46 -5.59 -14.02 10.55
N ALA A 47 -5.29 -12.86 9.97
CA ALA A 47 -6.29 -11.94 9.47
C ALA A 47 -6.71 -12.31 8.04
N ASP A 48 -7.99 -12.14 7.72
CA ASP A 48 -8.50 -12.32 6.36
C ASP A 48 -8.24 -11.08 5.49
N ILE A 49 -8.21 -9.90 6.12
CA ILE A 49 -7.92 -8.62 5.47
C ILE A 49 -6.79 -7.93 6.23
N LEU A 50 -5.78 -7.48 5.50
CA LEU A 50 -4.69 -6.68 6.02
C LEU A 50 -4.72 -5.31 5.32
N LEU A 51 -4.82 -4.25 6.11
CA LEU A 51 -4.73 -2.88 5.63
C LEU A 51 -3.35 -2.33 6.00
N PHE A 52 -2.61 -1.91 4.99
CA PHE A 52 -1.29 -1.29 5.15
C PHE A 52 -1.40 0.19 4.80
N GLY A 53 -1.42 1.06 5.81
CA GLY A 53 -1.37 2.51 5.61
C GLY A 53 0.05 2.96 5.27
N GLU A 54 0.17 4.04 4.50
CA GLU A 54 1.47 4.56 4.08
C GLU A 54 1.51 6.09 4.05
N GLU A 55 2.71 6.61 4.17
CA GLU A 55 3.07 7.93 3.68
C GLU A 55 3.60 7.77 2.26
N HIS A 56 2.93 8.37 1.27
CA HIS A 56 3.16 8.12 -0.16
C HIS A 56 4.58 8.37 -0.66
N ASN A 57 5.39 9.10 0.08
CA ASN A 57 6.79 9.41 -0.25
C ASN A 57 7.78 8.74 0.71
N ASN A 58 7.37 7.75 1.49
CA ASN A 58 8.23 7.07 2.44
C ASN A 58 8.76 5.75 1.86
N PRO A 59 10.03 5.70 1.41
CA PRO A 59 10.58 4.50 0.78
C PRO A 59 10.68 3.30 1.72
N ILE A 60 10.77 3.54 3.04
CA ILE A 60 10.79 2.45 4.03
C ILE A 60 9.41 1.80 4.14
N ALA A 61 8.34 2.58 4.05
CA ALA A 61 6.98 2.05 4.05
C ALA A 61 6.75 1.16 2.80
N HIS A 62 7.14 1.61 1.61
CA HIS A 62 7.02 0.84 0.38
C HIS A 62 7.87 -0.43 0.38
N TRP A 63 9.09 -0.34 0.88
CA TRP A 63 9.92 -1.52 1.07
C TRP A 63 9.27 -2.51 2.04
N LEU A 64 8.73 -2.06 3.18
CA LEU A 64 8.02 -2.93 4.13
C LEU A 64 6.75 -3.55 3.54
N GLN A 65 6.01 -2.85 2.70
CA GLN A 65 4.87 -3.42 1.97
C GLN A 65 5.29 -4.62 1.13
N LEU A 66 6.40 -4.49 0.40
CA LEU A 66 6.95 -5.59 -0.41
C LEU A 66 7.43 -6.76 0.47
N GLU A 67 8.19 -6.48 1.54
CA GLU A 67 8.70 -7.52 2.45
C GLU A 67 7.55 -8.29 3.12
N VAL A 68 6.58 -7.56 3.67
CA VAL A 68 5.40 -8.18 4.30
C VAL A 68 4.61 -9.02 3.28
N THR A 69 4.42 -8.52 2.06
CA THR A 69 3.73 -9.26 1.00
C THR A 69 4.48 -10.53 0.62
N SER A 70 5.80 -10.45 0.48
CA SER A 70 6.66 -11.59 0.17
C SER A 70 6.58 -12.68 1.24
N ASP A 71 6.70 -12.29 2.51
CA ASP A 71 6.63 -13.21 3.64
C ASP A 71 5.21 -13.79 3.84
N MET A 72 4.17 -13.01 3.57
CA MET A 72 2.79 -13.47 3.65
C MET A 72 2.45 -14.45 2.52
N LYS A 73 2.99 -14.25 1.30
CA LYS A 73 2.80 -15.19 0.18
C LYS A 73 3.33 -16.59 0.49
N GLN A 74 4.37 -16.71 1.30
CA GLN A 74 4.88 -18.01 1.75
C GLN A 74 3.96 -18.71 2.74
N ARG A 75 3.00 -18.01 3.32
CA ARG A 75 2.09 -18.49 4.37
C ARG A 75 0.67 -18.70 3.90
N ARG A 76 0.20 -17.90 2.93
CA ARG A 76 -1.19 -17.87 2.45
C ARG A 76 -1.24 -17.49 0.97
N GLU A 77 -2.31 -17.91 0.31
CA GLU A 77 -2.70 -17.30 -0.96
C GLU A 77 -3.14 -15.86 -0.71
N LEU A 78 -2.72 -14.96 -1.62
CA LEU A 78 -2.97 -13.53 -1.50
C LEU A 78 -3.74 -12.99 -2.68
N VAL A 79 -4.56 -12.00 -2.41
CA VAL A 79 -5.04 -11.00 -3.37
C VAL A 79 -4.51 -9.66 -2.87
N LEU A 80 -3.90 -8.88 -3.76
CA LEU A 80 -3.43 -7.54 -3.45
C LEU A 80 -4.43 -6.51 -3.92
N GLY A 81 -4.51 -5.40 -3.20
CA GLY A 81 -5.28 -4.23 -3.60
C GLY A 81 -4.50 -2.98 -3.31
N ALA A 82 -4.59 -1.98 -4.18
CA ALA A 82 -3.90 -0.72 -3.96
C ALA A 82 -4.74 0.49 -4.40
N GLU A 83 -4.80 1.49 -3.52
CA GLU A 83 -5.47 2.76 -3.76
C GLU A 83 -4.87 3.55 -4.93
N MET A 84 -3.59 3.36 -5.22
CA MET A 84 -2.89 4.05 -6.30
C MET A 84 -3.39 3.68 -7.69
N PHE A 85 -4.21 2.65 -7.81
CA PHE A 85 -4.85 2.26 -9.08
C PHE A 85 -6.34 2.54 -9.04
N GLU A 86 -6.81 3.33 -9.99
CA GLU A 86 -8.23 3.61 -10.18
C GLU A 86 -8.94 2.40 -10.81
N ALA A 87 -10.13 2.07 -10.36
CA ALA A 87 -10.87 0.86 -10.74
C ALA A 87 -11.13 0.73 -12.26
N ASP A 88 -11.22 1.82 -12.99
CA ASP A 88 -11.33 1.80 -14.45
C ASP A 88 -10.02 1.48 -15.18
N ASN A 89 -8.89 1.38 -14.46
CA ASN A 89 -7.61 0.87 -14.97
C ASN A 89 -7.38 -0.62 -14.62
N GLN A 90 -8.37 -1.29 -14.03
CA GLN A 90 -8.26 -2.71 -13.64
C GLN A 90 -7.84 -3.61 -14.79
N GLU A 91 -8.37 -3.39 -15.99
CA GLU A 91 -8.06 -4.21 -17.16
C GLU A 91 -6.57 -4.12 -17.51
N ALA A 92 -6.03 -2.90 -17.61
CA ALA A 92 -4.61 -2.66 -17.89
C ALA A 92 -3.70 -3.28 -16.82
N LEU A 93 -4.05 -3.12 -15.54
CA LEU A 93 -3.33 -3.72 -14.41
C LEU A 93 -3.34 -5.26 -14.51
N THR A 94 -4.49 -5.84 -14.78
CA THR A 94 -4.65 -7.30 -14.94
C THR A 94 -3.81 -7.81 -16.10
N MET A 95 -3.86 -7.16 -17.28
CA MET A 95 -3.07 -7.54 -18.43
C MET A 95 -1.57 -7.47 -18.16
N TYR A 96 -1.13 -6.46 -17.41
CA TYR A 96 0.28 -6.34 -17.04
C TYR A 96 0.73 -7.43 -16.07
N VAL A 97 -0.03 -7.67 -15.02
CA VAL A 97 0.26 -8.73 -14.03
C VAL A 97 0.28 -10.12 -14.69
N GLN A 98 -0.62 -10.37 -15.64
CA GLN A 98 -0.64 -11.61 -16.43
C GLN A 98 0.44 -11.70 -17.52
N GLY A 99 1.29 -10.67 -17.68
CA GLY A 99 2.34 -10.65 -18.70
C GLY A 99 1.83 -10.46 -20.13
N LYS A 100 0.57 -10.07 -20.33
CA LYS A 100 -0.04 -9.86 -21.66
C LYS A 100 0.37 -8.53 -22.31
N ILE A 101 0.80 -7.57 -21.52
CA ILE A 101 1.37 -6.30 -22.00
C ILE A 101 2.72 -6.02 -21.33
N THR A 102 3.53 -5.22 -21.99
CA THR A 102 4.82 -4.75 -21.48
C THR A 102 4.65 -3.64 -20.44
N ALA A 103 5.72 -3.29 -19.72
CA ALA A 103 5.70 -2.14 -18.80
C ALA A 103 5.37 -0.83 -19.53
N ALA A 104 5.89 -0.61 -20.73
CA ALA A 104 5.54 0.56 -21.54
C ALA A 104 4.07 0.53 -21.99
N GLY A 105 3.52 -0.66 -22.30
CA GLY A 105 2.10 -0.84 -22.59
C GLY A 105 1.21 -0.51 -21.38
N PHE A 106 1.64 -0.90 -20.18
CA PHE A 106 0.93 -0.56 -18.94
C PHE A 106 0.98 0.94 -18.65
N ASP A 107 2.17 1.57 -18.77
CA ASP A 107 2.35 3.00 -18.56
C ASP A 107 1.47 3.85 -19.51
N SER A 108 1.33 3.42 -20.76
CA SER A 108 0.48 4.11 -21.74
C SER A 108 -1.03 3.86 -21.56
N SER A 109 -1.42 2.78 -20.87
CA SER A 109 -2.81 2.35 -20.75
C SER A 109 -3.45 2.66 -19.39
N ALA A 110 -2.63 2.97 -18.38
CA ALA A 110 -3.07 3.24 -17.02
C ALA A 110 -2.64 4.64 -16.57
N ARG A 111 -3.43 5.23 -15.67
CA ARG A 111 -3.06 6.49 -15.01
C ARG A 111 -2.18 6.17 -13.81
N LEU A 112 -0.87 6.16 -14.02
CA LEU A 112 0.09 5.87 -12.97
C LEU A 112 0.49 7.14 -12.21
N TRP A 113 0.77 6.99 -10.93
CA TRP A 113 1.31 8.06 -10.11
C TRP A 113 2.76 8.35 -10.51
N LYS A 114 3.21 9.61 -10.28
CA LYS A 114 4.57 10.05 -10.69
C LYS A 114 5.69 9.21 -10.09
N ASN A 115 5.51 8.71 -8.88
CA ASN A 115 6.45 7.85 -8.15
C ASN A 115 6.19 6.35 -8.37
N TYR A 116 5.36 5.97 -9.35
CA TYR A 116 5.03 4.58 -9.62
C TYR A 116 6.28 3.70 -9.80
N SER A 117 7.23 4.17 -10.60
CA SER A 117 8.40 3.37 -10.97
C SER A 117 9.30 3.02 -9.79
N THR A 118 9.38 3.88 -8.78
CA THR A 118 10.20 3.69 -7.58
C THR A 118 9.46 3.02 -6.44
N ASP A 119 8.21 3.40 -6.21
CA ASP A 119 7.52 3.09 -4.97
C ASP A 119 6.49 1.96 -5.15
N TYR A 120 5.77 1.93 -6.26
CA TYR A 120 4.68 0.96 -6.47
C TYR A 120 5.03 -0.17 -7.45
N ALA A 121 5.87 0.08 -8.45
CA ALA A 121 6.27 -0.93 -9.42
C ALA A 121 6.90 -2.18 -8.80
N PRO A 122 7.71 -2.12 -7.73
CA PRO A 122 8.25 -3.31 -7.09
C PRO A 122 7.17 -4.29 -6.62
N LEU A 123 6.10 -3.80 -5.98
CA LEU A 123 5.00 -4.63 -5.50
C LEU A 123 4.17 -5.21 -6.67
N VAL A 124 3.91 -4.41 -7.72
CA VAL A 124 3.20 -4.89 -8.93
C VAL A 124 4.01 -5.94 -9.67
N ASN A 125 5.34 -5.75 -9.79
CA ASN A 125 6.23 -6.72 -10.40
C ASN A 125 6.33 -8.02 -9.58
N PHE A 126 6.29 -7.91 -8.26
CA PHE A 126 6.19 -9.08 -7.39
C PHE A 126 4.90 -9.85 -7.68
N ALA A 127 3.75 -9.17 -7.76
CA ALA A 127 2.48 -9.79 -8.12
C ALA A 127 2.55 -10.48 -9.49
N LYS A 128 3.14 -9.84 -10.49
CA LYS A 128 3.37 -10.41 -11.82
C LYS A 128 4.23 -11.67 -11.77
N THR A 129 5.34 -11.64 -11.05
CA THR A 129 6.27 -12.77 -10.94
C THR A 129 5.63 -13.99 -10.27
N HIS A 130 4.74 -13.74 -9.30
CA HIS A 130 4.11 -14.79 -8.50
C HIS A 130 2.67 -15.09 -8.90
N ASN A 131 2.20 -14.49 -10.01
CA ASN A 131 0.84 -14.63 -10.54
C ASN A 131 -0.23 -14.32 -9.47
N ILE A 132 -0.05 -13.26 -8.70
CA ILE A 132 -0.98 -12.82 -7.66
C ILE A 132 -2.00 -11.87 -8.27
N VAL A 133 -3.28 -12.08 -8.00
CA VAL A 133 -4.34 -11.15 -8.41
C VAL A 133 -4.12 -9.79 -7.76
N PHE A 134 -4.18 -8.71 -8.56
CA PHE A 134 -4.02 -7.35 -8.08
C PHE A 134 -5.26 -6.51 -8.43
N ALA A 135 -5.93 -6.00 -7.41
CA ALA A 135 -7.13 -5.19 -7.55
C ALA A 135 -6.80 -3.69 -7.52
N ALA A 136 -7.37 -2.95 -8.45
CA ALA A 136 -7.42 -1.50 -8.43
C ALA A 136 -8.59 -1.07 -7.53
N THR A 137 -8.28 -0.40 -6.41
CA THR A 137 -9.28 -0.20 -5.35
C THR A 137 -9.77 1.24 -5.20
N ASN A 138 -9.22 2.18 -5.96
CA ASN A 138 -9.68 3.56 -5.89
C ASN A 138 -10.79 3.85 -6.92
N ILE A 139 -11.70 4.75 -6.55
CA ILE A 139 -12.66 5.29 -7.52
C ILE A 139 -11.92 6.18 -8.53
N PRO A 140 -12.33 6.19 -9.80
CA PRO A 140 -11.72 7.09 -10.77
C PRO A 140 -11.89 8.55 -10.34
N ARG A 141 -10.78 9.28 -10.30
CA ARG A 141 -10.69 10.67 -9.80
C ARG A 141 -11.72 11.62 -10.43
N ARG A 142 -12.11 11.36 -11.68
CA ARG A 142 -13.15 12.16 -12.36
C ARG A 142 -14.48 12.17 -11.61
N TYR A 143 -14.88 11.06 -10.97
CA TYR A 143 -16.13 11.01 -10.20
C TYR A 143 -15.99 11.72 -8.85
N ALA A 144 -14.87 11.62 -8.18
CA ALA A 144 -14.60 12.43 -6.98
C ALA A 144 -14.66 13.93 -7.31
N SER A 145 -14.06 14.35 -8.44
CA SER A 145 -14.14 15.73 -8.92
C SER A 145 -15.55 16.16 -9.30
N LEU A 146 -16.35 15.24 -9.83
CA LEU A 146 -17.73 15.48 -10.20
C LEU A 146 -18.60 15.71 -8.95
N VAL A 147 -18.48 14.82 -7.96
CA VAL A 147 -19.17 14.95 -6.66
C VAL A 147 -18.77 16.23 -5.95
N SER A 148 -17.50 16.57 -5.92
CA SER A 148 -17.02 17.82 -5.31
C SER A 148 -17.62 19.09 -5.92
N LYS A 149 -18.05 19.05 -7.18
CA LYS A 149 -18.64 20.19 -7.88
C LYS A 149 -20.16 20.21 -7.84
N GLN A 150 -20.81 19.06 -7.82
CA GLN A 150 -22.24 18.91 -8.12
C GLN A 150 -23.01 18.11 -7.05
N GLY A 151 -22.34 17.61 -6.00
CA GLY A 151 -22.97 16.76 -4.99
C GLY A 151 -23.05 15.29 -5.40
N PHE A 152 -23.53 14.46 -4.47
CA PHE A 152 -23.61 13.00 -4.68
C PHE A 152 -24.67 12.60 -5.72
N GLU A 153 -25.70 13.40 -5.90
CA GLU A 153 -26.83 13.12 -6.80
C GLU A 153 -26.39 12.95 -8.26
N VAL A 154 -25.27 13.55 -8.62
CA VAL A 154 -24.70 13.40 -9.98
C VAL A 154 -24.35 11.97 -10.32
N LEU A 155 -24.04 11.13 -9.31
CA LEU A 155 -23.72 9.71 -9.50
C LEU A 155 -24.94 8.88 -9.94
N ASP A 156 -26.16 9.36 -9.71
CA ASP A 156 -27.38 8.65 -10.11
C ASP A 156 -27.50 8.52 -11.63
N SER A 157 -26.97 9.50 -12.37
CA SER A 157 -26.98 9.53 -13.84
C SER A 157 -25.94 8.60 -14.51
N LEU A 158 -25.02 8.03 -13.74
CA LEU A 158 -23.95 7.18 -14.27
C LEU A 158 -24.51 5.84 -14.78
N SER A 159 -23.85 5.31 -15.82
CA SER A 159 -24.13 3.98 -16.34
C SER A 159 -23.82 2.87 -15.31
N ALA A 160 -24.39 1.69 -15.48
CA ALA A 160 -24.12 0.55 -14.61
C ALA A 160 -22.63 0.18 -14.58
N LYS A 161 -21.92 0.31 -15.71
CA LYS A 161 -20.48 0.09 -15.79
C LYS A 161 -19.71 1.10 -14.93
N GLU A 162 -20.06 2.37 -15.00
CA GLU A 162 -19.39 3.40 -14.21
C GLU A 162 -19.66 3.22 -12.71
N LYS A 163 -20.88 2.87 -12.34
CA LYS A 163 -21.24 2.54 -10.95
C LYS A 163 -20.49 1.32 -10.42
N SER A 164 -20.07 0.39 -11.27
CA SER A 164 -19.27 -0.77 -10.84
C SER A 164 -17.82 -0.43 -10.40
N TRP A 165 -17.35 0.79 -10.66
CA TRP A 165 -16.04 1.26 -10.24
C TRP A 165 -16.02 1.95 -8.87
N MET A 166 -17.12 1.93 -8.15
CA MET A 166 -17.28 2.56 -6.84
C MET A 166 -18.10 1.68 -5.91
N ALA A 167 -18.16 2.04 -4.63
CA ALA A 167 -19.00 1.37 -3.66
C ALA A 167 -20.48 1.44 -4.07
N PRO A 168 -21.33 0.50 -3.61
CA PRO A 168 -22.77 0.56 -3.88
C PRO A 168 -23.36 1.92 -3.51
N LEU A 169 -24.22 2.45 -4.40
CA LEU A 169 -24.91 3.71 -4.17
C LEU A 169 -26.32 3.46 -3.59
N PRO A 170 -26.82 4.33 -2.70
CA PRO A 170 -26.13 5.49 -2.14
C PRO A 170 -25.01 5.08 -1.20
N SER A 171 -23.88 5.79 -1.24
CA SER A 171 -22.76 5.52 -0.36
C SER A 171 -23.14 5.77 1.09
N ALA A 172 -22.92 4.79 1.97
CA ALA A 172 -23.08 4.99 3.39
C ALA A 172 -22.03 6.00 3.89
N TYR A 173 -22.52 7.11 4.43
CA TYR A 173 -21.69 8.20 4.90
C TYR A 173 -22.17 8.70 6.26
N ASP A 174 -21.29 8.69 7.23
CA ASP A 174 -21.53 9.28 8.56
C ASP A 174 -20.54 10.43 8.79
N PRO A 175 -20.99 11.70 8.66
CA PRO A 175 -20.12 12.87 8.84
C PRO A 175 -19.58 13.01 10.25
N GLU A 176 -20.18 12.34 11.24
CA GLU A 176 -19.77 12.42 12.64
C GLU A 176 -18.56 11.53 12.97
N LEU A 177 -18.14 10.68 12.06
CA LEU A 177 -16.94 9.86 12.28
C LEU A 177 -15.71 10.74 12.57
N PRO A 178 -14.92 10.40 13.61
CA PRO A 178 -13.75 11.19 14.00
C PRO A 178 -12.75 11.45 12.85
N GLY A 179 -12.58 10.47 11.95
CA GLY A 179 -11.68 10.61 10.79
C GLY A 179 -12.15 11.69 9.82
N TYR A 180 -13.44 11.77 9.51
CA TYR A 180 -13.99 12.82 8.64
C TYR A 180 -13.92 14.21 9.29
N LYS A 181 -14.26 14.30 10.59
CA LYS A 181 -14.13 15.57 11.33
C LYS A 181 -12.69 16.07 11.34
N MET A 182 -11.73 15.18 11.58
CA MET A 182 -10.32 15.54 11.55
C MET A 182 -9.86 15.98 10.15
N MET A 183 -10.30 15.30 9.10
CA MET A 183 -9.99 15.71 7.70
C MET A 183 -10.55 17.10 7.40
N ILE A 184 -11.80 17.37 7.75
CA ILE A 184 -12.42 18.68 7.55
C ILE A 184 -11.64 19.77 8.29
N GLU A 185 -11.24 19.50 9.54
CA GLU A 185 -10.47 20.44 10.34
C GLU A 185 -9.09 20.73 9.74
N MET A 186 -8.38 19.69 9.27
CA MET A 186 -7.09 19.83 8.60
C MET A 186 -7.20 20.61 7.28
N MET A 187 -8.34 20.51 6.60
CA MET A 187 -8.59 21.21 5.33
C MET A 187 -9.10 22.64 5.52
N LYS A 188 -9.52 23.03 6.73
CA LYS A 188 -9.85 24.42 7.04
C LYS A 188 -8.61 25.31 6.82
N GLY A 189 -8.66 26.19 5.84
CA GLY A 189 -7.55 27.06 5.44
C GLY A 189 -6.81 26.63 4.17
N HIS A 190 -7.06 25.43 3.64
CA HIS A 190 -6.52 24.96 2.36
C HIS A 190 -7.58 24.82 1.28
N GLY A 191 -8.85 25.02 1.61
CA GLY A 191 -9.98 24.94 0.67
C GLY A 191 -10.15 26.22 -0.12
N GLY A 192 -10.22 26.09 -1.45
CA GLY A 192 -10.71 27.17 -2.30
C GLY A 192 -12.20 27.48 -2.02
N PRO A 193 -12.74 28.58 -2.53
CA PRO A 193 -14.09 29.07 -2.25
C PRO A 193 -15.23 28.10 -2.64
N ASN A 194 -14.92 26.99 -3.28
CA ASN A 194 -15.87 25.98 -3.79
C ASN A 194 -15.75 24.61 -3.10
N MET A 195 -15.10 24.52 -1.94
CA MET A 195 -15.16 23.28 -1.17
C MET A 195 -16.55 23.11 -0.55
N PRO A 196 -17.16 21.93 -0.59
CA PRO A 196 -18.42 21.66 0.09
C PRO A 196 -18.31 22.00 1.57
N LYS A 197 -19.29 22.72 2.10
CA LYS A 197 -19.41 22.99 3.53
C LYS A 197 -19.86 21.74 4.27
#